data_ade8ceb61f2db5f4273448dec054a6a1
#
_entry.id   ade8ceb61f2db5f4273448dec054a6a1
#
_cell.length_a   1.000
_cell.length_b   1.000
_cell.length_c   1.000
_cell.angle_alpha   90.00
_cell.angle_beta   90.00
_cell.angle_gamma   90.00
#
_symmetry.space_group_name_H-M   'P 1'
#
loop_
_entity.id
_entity.type
_entity.pdbx_description
1 polymer ?
#
loop_
_entity_poly.entity_id
_entity_poly.type
_entity_poly.pdbx_seq_one_letter_code
_entity_poly.pdbx_strand_id
1 'polypeptide(L)'
;MTDFKMEDVTNLSTVSAQFLAMSPVRKMGLENADELFQSVESQTDLLKMTIKSAIAQKHPPSVKYQEAFLKTLIQQCEAKGYEIGDELYEVYTALLSNFKSEANDECYRTYLLSNTNDTSVTLKESVKMISEGTTGLNTWPAAGLLAEWAMENKDALCGRTILELGSGMGLTGLTICKTCQPARYIFSDCHDSVLKGLEENIAINVAGDHEQSSVAPEIDTEDTKGDRIPDNSVECIDWKDFEKNDLQRLNAGVILAADVVFDPRIIEHLVRLLRLLLRCQGDGQGRPTAYIASTIRNEATYRAFLQALDKHHVSTEKMEIPAHKTLHFDRSCRIQILRLWLPGWPSSQETVCGQ
;
A
#
# COMPACT_ATOMS: atom_id res chain seq x y z
N MET A 1 -15.69 -20.23 -26.64
CA MET A 1 -14.51 -20.34 -25.77
C MET A 1 -14.92 -19.75 -24.45
N THR A 2 -15.22 -20.58 -23.50
CA THR A 2 -15.71 -20.20 -22.16
C THR A 2 -14.52 -19.76 -21.34
N ASP A 3 -14.50 -18.47 -20.98
CA ASP A 3 -13.60 -17.93 -19.99
C ASP A 3 -13.82 -18.66 -18.64
N PHE A 4 -12.90 -19.55 -18.32
CA PHE A 4 -12.77 -20.07 -16.96
C PHE A 4 -12.31 -18.90 -16.08
N LYS A 5 -13.25 -18.24 -15.41
CA LYS A 5 -12.94 -17.50 -14.19
C LYS A 5 -12.37 -18.52 -13.21
N MET A 6 -11.06 -18.47 -12.97
CA MET A 6 -10.49 -19.05 -11.76
C MET A 6 -11.16 -18.29 -10.60
N GLU A 7 -12.15 -18.90 -9.96
CA GLU A 7 -12.65 -18.46 -8.67
C GLU A 7 -11.46 -18.54 -7.71
N ASP A 8 -11.09 -17.41 -7.12
CA ASP A 8 -10.06 -17.33 -6.09
C ASP A 8 -10.54 -18.25 -4.94
N VAL A 9 -9.94 -19.43 -4.81
CA VAL A 9 -10.30 -20.39 -3.75
C VAL A 9 -9.96 -19.72 -2.42
N THR A 10 -10.99 -19.46 -1.62
CA THR A 10 -10.85 -18.89 -0.28
C THR A 10 -10.19 -19.95 0.61
N ASN A 11 -8.92 -19.78 0.93
CA ASN A 11 -8.15 -20.68 1.78
C ASN A 11 -7.66 -19.93 3.04
N LEU A 12 -7.08 -20.67 3.99
CA LEU A 12 -6.63 -20.14 5.28
C LEU A 12 -5.62 -18.98 5.12
N SER A 13 -4.67 -19.11 4.19
CA SER A 13 -3.67 -18.06 3.90
C SER A 13 -4.32 -16.79 3.35
N THR A 14 -5.28 -16.94 2.42
CA THR A 14 -6.02 -15.81 1.85
C THR A 14 -6.84 -15.09 2.92
N VAL A 15 -7.56 -15.83 3.78
CA VAL A 15 -8.35 -15.23 4.88
C VAL A 15 -7.44 -14.53 5.88
N SER A 16 -6.28 -15.11 6.21
CA SER A 16 -5.29 -14.49 7.07
C SER A 16 -4.79 -13.15 6.50
N ALA A 17 -4.39 -13.14 5.23
CA ALA A 17 -3.93 -11.92 4.55
C ALA A 17 -5.03 -10.85 4.48
N GLN A 18 -6.27 -11.25 4.18
CA GLN A 18 -7.43 -10.36 4.20
C GLN A 18 -7.73 -9.80 5.58
N PHE A 19 -7.62 -10.64 6.62
CA PHE A 19 -7.84 -10.23 8.02
C PHE A 19 -6.79 -9.19 8.45
N LEU A 20 -5.52 -9.45 8.21
CA LEU A 20 -4.44 -8.54 8.55
C LEU A 20 -4.53 -7.19 7.80
N ALA A 21 -4.95 -7.21 6.54
CA ALA A 21 -5.20 -6.01 5.75
C ALA A 21 -6.54 -5.32 6.08
N MET A 22 -7.31 -5.81 7.06
CA MET A 22 -8.63 -5.30 7.42
C MET A 22 -9.59 -5.22 6.22
N SER A 23 -9.58 -6.23 5.34
CA SER A 23 -10.57 -6.32 4.27
C SER A 23 -11.99 -6.42 4.85
N PRO A 24 -13.01 -5.80 4.22
CA PRO A 24 -14.37 -5.92 4.72
C PRO A 24 -14.79 -7.38 4.88
N VAL A 25 -15.17 -7.82 6.08
CA VAL A 25 -15.47 -9.23 6.41
C VAL A 25 -16.47 -9.86 5.43
N ARG A 26 -17.50 -9.09 5.01
CA ARG A 26 -18.49 -9.52 4.00
C ARG A 26 -17.92 -9.82 2.61
N LYS A 27 -16.68 -9.40 2.32
CA LYS A 27 -15.98 -9.62 1.03
C LYS A 27 -14.95 -10.74 1.11
N MET A 28 -14.78 -11.39 2.27
CA MET A 28 -13.81 -12.47 2.46
C MET A 28 -14.26 -13.82 1.89
N GLY A 29 -15.50 -13.94 1.46
CA GLY A 29 -16.04 -15.21 0.92
C GLY A 29 -16.23 -16.33 1.95
N LEU A 30 -16.33 -15.99 3.24
CA LEU A 30 -16.46 -16.96 4.33
C LEU A 30 -17.72 -17.83 4.20
N GLU A 31 -18.77 -17.34 3.53
CA GLU A 31 -20.00 -18.10 3.28
C GLU A 31 -19.77 -19.37 2.42
N ASN A 32 -18.69 -19.42 1.66
CA ASN A 32 -18.31 -20.53 0.77
C ASN A 32 -17.03 -21.26 1.21
N ALA A 33 -16.53 -20.99 2.44
CA ALA A 33 -15.26 -21.49 2.95
C ALA A 33 -15.45 -22.38 4.19
N ASP A 34 -16.38 -23.30 4.14
CA ASP A 34 -16.79 -24.16 5.26
C ASP A 34 -15.63 -24.93 5.89
N GLU A 35 -14.70 -25.39 5.07
CA GLU A 35 -13.49 -26.09 5.51
C GLU A 35 -12.66 -25.31 6.54
N LEU A 36 -12.77 -23.97 6.57
CA LEU A 36 -12.02 -23.13 7.50
C LEU A 36 -12.63 -23.08 8.90
N PHE A 37 -13.89 -23.53 9.10
CA PHE A 37 -14.58 -23.42 10.40
C PHE A 37 -15.61 -24.53 10.68
N GLN A 38 -15.68 -25.57 9.84
CA GLN A 38 -16.65 -26.67 10.02
C GLN A 38 -16.34 -27.60 11.21
N SER A 39 -15.10 -27.54 11.75
CA SER A 39 -14.68 -28.29 12.92
C SER A 39 -14.00 -27.38 13.93
N VAL A 40 -13.96 -27.79 15.21
CA VAL A 40 -13.26 -27.07 16.28
C VAL A 40 -11.76 -26.90 15.97
N GLU A 41 -11.16 -27.92 15.34
CA GLU A 41 -9.75 -27.87 14.95
C GLU A 41 -9.50 -26.78 13.88
N SER A 42 -10.30 -26.74 12.80
CA SER A 42 -10.19 -25.72 11.76
C SER A 42 -10.46 -24.30 12.29
N GLN A 43 -11.39 -24.13 13.24
CA GLN A 43 -11.62 -22.86 13.94
C GLN A 43 -10.38 -22.42 14.73
N THR A 44 -9.73 -23.34 15.45
CA THR A 44 -8.48 -23.07 16.18
C THR A 44 -7.36 -22.64 15.23
N ASP A 45 -7.21 -23.31 14.09
CA ASP A 45 -6.18 -22.95 13.11
C ASP A 45 -6.48 -21.61 12.44
N LEU A 46 -7.73 -21.29 12.18
CA LEU A 46 -8.14 -19.98 11.68
C LEU A 46 -7.82 -18.86 12.71
N LEU A 47 -8.07 -19.10 14.00
CA LEU A 47 -7.73 -18.16 15.06
C LEU A 47 -6.20 -17.95 15.17
N LYS A 48 -5.40 -19.02 15.07
CA LYS A 48 -3.91 -18.91 15.08
C LYS A 48 -3.38 -18.10 13.91
N MET A 49 -3.99 -18.21 12.74
CA MET A 49 -3.55 -17.48 11.54
C MET A 49 -4.11 -16.05 11.45
N THR A 50 -5.08 -15.70 12.29
CA THR A 50 -5.73 -14.39 12.31
C THR A 50 -5.44 -13.66 13.64
N ILE A 51 -6.38 -13.62 14.54
CA ILE A 51 -6.32 -12.84 15.79
C ILE A 51 -5.13 -13.24 16.69
N LYS A 52 -4.79 -14.53 16.76
CA LYS A 52 -3.69 -15.05 17.57
C LYS A 52 -2.36 -15.10 16.83
N SER A 53 -2.29 -14.68 15.58
CA SER A 53 -1.02 -14.61 14.84
C SER A 53 -0.05 -13.62 15.51
N ALA A 54 1.25 -13.88 15.43
CA ALA A 54 2.27 -13.01 16.02
C ALA A 54 2.16 -11.57 15.50
N ILE A 55 1.84 -11.41 14.20
CA ILE A 55 1.63 -10.10 13.57
C ILE A 55 0.44 -9.39 14.20
N ALA A 56 -0.72 -10.04 14.30
CA ALA A 56 -1.92 -9.43 14.86
C ALA A 56 -1.81 -9.15 16.38
N GLN A 57 -1.00 -9.91 17.11
CA GLN A 57 -0.72 -9.66 18.51
C GLN A 57 0.20 -8.45 18.72
N LYS A 58 1.20 -8.26 17.85
CA LYS A 58 2.12 -7.13 17.89
C LYS A 58 1.48 -5.86 17.30
N HIS A 59 0.73 -6.01 16.21
CA HIS A 59 0.11 -4.94 15.44
C HIS A 59 -1.37 -5.25 15.18
N PRO A 60 -2.24 -5.06 16.19
CA PRO A 60 -3.62 -5.53 16.10
C PRO A 60 -4.47 -4.68 15.14
N PRO A 61 -5.30 -5.33 14.31
CA PRO A 61 -6.42 -4.68 13.62
C PRO A 61 -7.36 -4.01 14.62
N SER A 62 -8.19 -3.07 14.17
CA SER A 62 -9.12 -2.39 15.09
C SER A 62 -10.03 -3.38 15.83
N VAL A 63 -10.32 -3.11 17.10
CA VAL A 63 -11.16 -3.96 17.95
C VAL A 63 -12.53 -4.20 17.32
N LYS A 64 -13.15 -3.18 16.73
CA LYS A 64 -14.45 -3.29 16.00
C LYS A 64 -14.36 -4.24 14.81
N TYR A 65 -13.22 -4.24 14.10
CA TYR A 65 -13.01 -5.13 12.97
C TYR A 65 -12.85 -6.58 13.45
N GLN A 66 -12.05 -6.81 14.48
CA GLN A 66 -11.89 -8.13 15.08
C GLN A 66 -13.21 -8.70 15.61
N GLU A 67 -14.02 -7.84 16.28
CA GLU A 67 -15.37 -8.20 16.73
C GLU A 67 -16.26 -8.63 15.56
N ALA A 68 -16.29 -7.83 14.49
CA ALA A 68 -17.10 -8.14 13.30
C ALA A 68 -16.67 -9.46 12.65
N PHE A 69 -15.36 -9.74 12.60
CA PHE A 69 -14.83 -10.99 12.07
C PHE A 69 -15.28 -12.20 12.91
N LEU A 70 -15.04 -12.19 14.22
CA LEU A 70 -15.43 -13.29 15.11
C LEU A 70 -16.94 -13.51 15.12
N LYS A 71 -17.71 -12.42 15.20
CA LYS A 71 -19.17 -12.50 15.14
C LYS A 71 -19.66 -13.15 13.86
N THR A 72 -19.05 -12.84 12.72
CA THR A 72 -19.39 -13.45 11.44
C THR A 72 -19.07 -14.94 11.44
N LEU A 73 -17.92 -15.37 12.00
CA LEU A 73 -17.56 -16.79 12.12
C LEU A 73 -18.56 -17.54 12.97
N ILE A 74 -18.91 -17.05 14.16
CA ILE A 74 -19.90 -17.65 15.06
C ILE A 74 -21.22 -17.79 14.33
N GLN A 75 -21.72 -16.74 13.67
CA GLN A 75 -22.97 -16.76 12.91
C GLN A 75 -22.97 -17.77 11.77
N GLN A 76 -21.84 -17.96 11.07
CA GLN A 76 -21.71 -18.96 10.01
C GLN A 76 -21.75 -20.38 10.60
N CYS A 77 -21.07 -20.64 11.71
CA CYS A 77 -21.12 -21.93 12.40
C CYS A 77 -22.56 -22.26 12.85
N GLU A 78 -23.25 -21.30 13.52
CA GLU A 78 -24.62 -21.47 13.96
C GLU A 78 -25.58 -21.75 12.80
N ALA A 79 -25.48 -20.97 11.70
CA ALA A 79 -26.35 -21.10 10.53
C ALA A 79 -26.20 -22.46 9.84
N LYS A 80 -25.01 -23.08 9.89
CA LYS A 80 -24.68 -24.36 9.28
C LYS A 80 -24.77 -25.55 10.25
N GLY A 81 -25.05 -25.28 11.54
CA GLY A 81 -25.14 -26.28 12.58
C GLY A 81 -23.81 -26.94 12.95
N TYR A 82 -22.70 -26.23 12.77
CA TYR A 82 -21.38 -26.70 13.17
C TYR A 82 -21.17 -26.53 14.67
N GLU A 83 -20.41 -27.43 15.27
CA GLU A 83 -19.95 -27.28 16.65
C GLU A 83 -19.03 -26.06 16.76
N ILE A 84 -19.25 -25.23 17.79
CA ILE A 84 -18.42 -24.05 18.04
C ILE A 84 -17.48 -24.38 19.18
N GLY A 85 -16.17 -24.25 18.94
CA GLY A 85 -15.14 -24.50 19.93
C GLY A 85 -15.14 -23.45 21.05
N ASP A 86 -14.90 -23.87 22.28
CA ASP A 86 -14.82 -22.98 23.44
C ASP A 86 -13.83 -21.83 23.22
N GLU A 87 -12.70 -22.10 22.57
CA GLU A 87 -11.65 -21.12 22.26
C GLU A 87 -12.20 -19.93 21.44
N LEU A 88 -13.12 -20.17 20.48
CA LEU A 88 -13.71 -19.10 19.68
C LEU A 88 -14.56 -18.15 20.54
N TYR A 89 -15.34 -18.71 21.50
CA TYR A 89 -16.11 -17.92 22.45
C TYR A 89 -15.23 -17.21 23.47
N GLU A 90 -14.16 -17.84 23.96
CA GLU A 90 -13.21 -17.24 24.88
C GLU A 90 -12.54 -16.01 24.26
N VAL A 91 -12.04 -16.11 23.01
CA VAL A 91 -11.42 -15.00 22.29
C VAL A 91 -12.45 -13.88 22.05
N TYR A 92 -13.68 -14.21 21.67
CA TYR A 92 -14.73 -13.23 21.45
C TYR A 92 -15.12 -12.48 22.71
N THR A 93 -15.32 -13.20 23.83
CA THR A 93 -15.70 -12.58 25.11
C THR A 93 -14.57 -11.77 25.74
N ALA A 94 -13.32 -12.21 25.60
CA ALA A 94 -12.14 -11.45 26.02
C ALA A 94 -12.04 -10.12 25.25
N LEU A 95 -12.26 -10.16 23.93
CA LEU A 95 -12.28 -8.95 23.09
C LEU A 95 -13.35 -7.96 23.54
N LEU A 96 -14.58 -8.43 23.81
CA LEU A 96 -15.68 -7.58 24.27
C LEU A 96 -15.41 -6.97 25.66
N SER A 97 -14.72 -7.68 26.53
CA SER A 97 -14.38 -7.19 27.87
C SER A 97 -13.37 -6.03 27.80
N ASN A 98 -12.43 -6.08 26.88
CA ASN A 98 -11.42 -5.04 26.67
C ASN A 98 -11.97 -3.82 25.91
N PHE A 99 -13.11 -3.96 25.23
CA PHE A 99 -13.72 -2.89 24.42
C PHE A 99 -14.08 -1.63 25.22
N LYS A 100 -14.31 -1.73 26.52
CA LYS A 100 -14.70 -0.60 27.38
C LYS A 100 -13.57 0.34 27.78
N SER A 101 -12.30 -0.06 27.56
CA SER A 101 -11.15 0.68 28.06
C SER A 101 -10.38 1.48 26.99
N GLU A 102 -10.56 1.20 25.70
CA GLU A 102 -9.74 1.81 24.66
C GLU A 102 -10.59 2.43 23.53
N ALA A 103 -10.85 3.74 23.66
CA ALA A 103 -11.26 4.57 22.54
C ALA A 103 -9.98 4.92 21.71
N ASN A 104 -9.22 3.92 21.28
CA ASN A 104 -8.10 4.16 20.37
C ASN A 104 -8.64 4.44 18.97
N ASP A 105 -8.42 5.66 18.48
CA ASP A 105 -8.76 6.06 17.11
C ASP A 105 -7.73 5.51 16.08
N GLU A 106 -6.79 4.68 16.50
CA GLU A 106 -5.72 4.11 15.71
C GLU A 106 -5.82 2.57 15.66
N CYS A 107 -5.38 1.99 14.55
CA CYS A 107 -5.29 0.55 14.34
C CYS A 107 -4.14 0.23 13.39
N TYR A 108 -3.80 -1.06 13.29
CA TYR A 108 -2.79 -1.50 12.35
C TYR A 108 -3.41 -2.28 11.19
N ARG A 109 -2.84 -2.06 9.99
CA ARG A 109 -3.07 -2.87 8.80
C ARG A 109 -1.77 -3.46 8.35
N THR A 110 -1.74 -4.77 8.13
CA THR A 110 -0.56 -5.44 7.60
C THR A 110 -0.87 -6.03 6.23
N TYR A 111 -0.10 -5.65 5.24
CA TYR A 111 -0.18 -6.15 3.88
C TYR A 111 0.95 -7.16 3.66
N LEU A 112 0.61 -8.41 3.39
CA LEU A 112 1.57 -9.45 3.04
C LEU A 112 1.99 -9.26 1.58
N LEU A 113 3.29 -9.19 1.32
CA LEU A 113 3.85 -8.94 -0.02
C LEU A 113 4.20 -10.24 -0.76
N SER A 114 4.15 -11.38 -0.07
CA SER A 114 4.41 -12.71 -0.62
C SER A 114 3.48 -13.73 0.02
N ASN A 115 3.31 -14.88 -0.64
CA ASN A 115 2.52 -15.99 -0.11
C ASN A 115 3.23 -16.73 1.05
N THR A 116 4.51 -16.45 1.29
CA THR A 116 5.33 -17.08 2.36
C THR A 116 5.28 -16.35 3.69
N ASN A 117 4.56 -15.22 3.76
CA ASN A 117 4.46 -14.32 4.92
C ASN A 117 5.80 -13.73 5.41
N ASP A 118 6.88 -13.91 4.66
CA ASP A 118 8.22 -13.48 5.07
C ASP A 118 8.43 -11.98 4.89
N THR A 119 7.68 -11.36 3.99
CA THR A 119 7.78 -9.93 3.69
C THR A 119 6.41 -9.27 3.82
N SER A 120 6.31 -8.24 4.64
CA SER A 120 5.07 -7.51 4.86
C SER A 120 5.31 -6.01 5.05
N VAL A 121 4.25 -5.22 4.87
CA VAL A 121 4.20 -3.80 5.24
C VAL A 121 3.11 -3.62 6.29
N THR A 122 3.49 -3.16 7.47
CA THR A 122 2.56 -2.83 8.56
C THR A 122 2.42 -1.33 8.69
N LEU A 123 1.19 -0.84 8.68
CA LEU A 123 0.85 0.57 8.80
C LEU A 123 -0.04 0.82 10.01
N LYS A 124 0.34 1.80 10.81
CA LYS A 124 -0.52 2.42 11.81
C LYS A 124 -1.39 3.45 11.12
N GLU A 125 -2.71 3.31 11.21
CA GLU A 125 -3.68 4.15 10.52
C GLU A 125 -4.78 4.65 11.46
N SER A 126 -5.48 5.71 11.06
CA SER A 126 -6.70 6.16 11.76
C SER A 126 -7.87 5.23 11.48
N VAL A 127 -8.68 4.95 12.51
CA VAL A 127 -9.97 4.26 12.32
C VAL A 127 -10.99 5.17 11.62
N LYS A 128 -10.81 6.49 11.71
CA LYS A 128 -11.69 7.49 11.11
C LYS A 128 -11.19 7.84 9.69
N MET A 129 -12.10 7.90 8.72
CA MET A 129 -11.78 8.28 7.34
C MET A 129 -11.20 9.70 7.23
N ILE A 130 -11.67 10.61 8.05
CA ILE A 130 -11.16 11.97 8.20
C ILE A 130 -10.76 12.13 9.65
N SER A 131 -9.51 12.41 9.91
CA SER A 131 -8.95 12.66 11.22
C SER A 131 -8.00 13.85 11.13
N GLU A 132 -7.98 14.70 12.15
CA GLU A 132 -7.13 15.90 12.23
C GLU A 132 -7.23 16.84 11.01
N GLY A 133 -8.38 16.86 10.33
CA GLY A 133 -8.62 17.71 9.16
C GLY A 133 -8.06 17.18 7.84
N THR A 134 -7.48 15.98 7.83
CA THR A 134 -6.92 15.33 6.63
C THR A 134 -7.53 13.95 6.37
N THR A 135 -7.42 13.48 5.13
CA THR A 135 -7.71 12.11 4.72
C THR A 135 -6.43 11.27 4.56
N GLY A 136 -5.25 11.87 4.74
CA GLY A 136 -3.95 11.24 4.53
C GLY A 136 -3.55 10.24 5.61
N LEU A 137 -4.27 10.17 6.75
CA LEU A 137 -4.05 9.22 7.84
C LEU A 137 -4.64 7.82 7.57
N ASN A 138 -5.06 7.55 6.34
CA ASN A 138 -5.56 6.26 5.85
C ASN A 138 -4.99 5.93 4.49
N THR A 139 -4.78 4.64 4.24
CA THR A 139 -4.39 4.15 2.92
C THR A 139 -5.58 4.08 1.98
N TRP A 140 -5.41 4.60 0.76
CA TRP A 140 -6.42 4.60 -0.29
C TRP A 140 -6.14 3.53 -1.36
N PRO A 141 -7.18 3.03 -2.06
CA PRO A 141 -7.05 1.91 -2.99
C PRO A 141 -6.00 2.07 -4.09
N ALA A 142 -5.81 3.29 -4.60
CA ALA A 142 -4.82 3.52 -5.65
C ALA A 142 -3.38 3.29 -5.16
N ALA A 143 -3.09 3.48 -3.86
CA ALA A 143 -1.78 3.17 -3.29
C ALA A 143 -1.47 1.66 -3.36
N GLY A 144 -2.46 0.81 -3.04
CA GLY A 144 -2.34 -0.63 -3.18
C GLY A 144 -2.11 -1.07 -4.63
N LEU A 145 -2.86 -0.47 -5.58
CA LEU A 145 -2.70 -0.80 -7.00
C LEU A 145 -1.33 -0.34 -7.54
N LEU A 146 -0.87 0.85 -7.15
CA LEU A 146 0.44 1.37 -7.57
C LEU A 146 1.58 0.53 -6.97
N ALA A 147 1.42 0.04 -5.74
CA ALA A 147 2.35 -0.88 -5.11
C ALA A 147 2.44 -2.21 -5.87
N GLU A 148 1.31 -2.82 -6.26
CA GLU A 148 1.30 -4.04 -7.08
C GLU A 148 1.93 -3.80 -8.46
N TRP A 149 1.60 -2.67 -9.11
CA TRP A 149 2.22 -2.30 -10.37
C TRP A 149 3.74 -2.19 -10.24
N ALA A 150 4.24 -1.59 -9.17
CA ALA A 150 5.67 -1.48 -8.90
C ALA A 150 6.34 -2.85 -8.74
N MET A 151 5.68 -3.79 -8.05
CA MET A 151 6.20 -5.16 -7.88
C MET A 151 6.32 -5.93 -9.21
N GLU A 152 5.46 -5.65 -10.20
CA GLU A 152 5.52 -6.23 -11.55
C GLU A 152 6.49 -5.46 -12.48
N ASN A 153 6.81 -4.19 -12.17
CA ASN A 153 7.62 -3.30 -13.01
C ASN A 153 8.91 -2.85 -12.30
N LYS A 154 9.57 -3.77 -11.59
CA LYS A 154 10.78 -3.47 -10.78
C LYS A 154 11.89 -2.78 -11.56
N ASP A 155 12.08 -3.14 -12.82
CA ASP A 155 13.12 -2.57 -13.68
C ASP A 155 12.98 -1.05 -13.90
N ALA A 156 11.74 -0.53 -13.82
CA ALA A 156 11.50 0.90 -13.90
C ALA A 156 11.91 1.69 -12.65
N LEU A 157 12.13 0.97 -11.52
CA LEU A 157 12.30 1.55 -10.19
C LEU A 157 13.65 1.19 -9.55
N CYS A 158 14.23 0.04 -9.93
CA CYS A 158 15.48 -0.46 -9.37
C CYS A 158 16.63 0.53 -9.63
N GLY A 159 17.39 0.83 -8.58
CA GLY A 159 18.52 1.76 -8.65
C GLY A 159 18.15 3.22 -8.91
N ARG A 160 16.86 3.58 -8.96
CA ARG A 160 16.38 4.95 -9.24
C ARG A 160 16.22 5.76 -7.94
N THR A 161 16.33 7.08 -8.07
CA THR A 161 15.85 8.02 -7.04
C THR A 161 14.37 8.29 -7.28
N ILE A 162 13.53 7.94 -6.32
CA ILE A 162 12.07 8.00 -6.41
C ILE A 162 11.56 9.09 -5.47
N LEU A 163 10.66 9.96 -5.96
CA LEU A 163 9.88 10.89 -5.17
C LEU A 163 8.41 10.49 -5.21
N GLU A 164 7.80 10.26 -4.07
CA GLU A 164 6.34 10.03 -3.96
C GLU A 164 5.66 11.30 -3.46
N LEU A 165 4.69 11.81 -4.21
CA LEU A 165 3.88 12.98 -3.85
C LEU A 165 2.59 12.52 -3.15
N GLY A 166 2.34 13.03 -1.95
CA GLY A 166 1.19 12.63 -1.15
C GLY A 166 1.28 11.17 -0.70
N SER A 167 2.39 10.81 -0.03
CA SER A 167 2.68 9.45 0.40
C SER A 167 1.68 8.90 1.43
N GLY A 168 0.91 9.78 2.11
CA GLY A 168 -0.01 9.37 3.16
C GLY A 168 0.69 8.51 4.22
N MET A 169 0.13 7.33 4.51
CA MET A 169 0.72 6.40 5.49
C MET A 169 1.86 5.53 4.95
N GLY A 170 2.21 5.65 3.65
CA GLY A 170 3.44 5.09 3.09
C GLY A 170 3.33 3.72 2.45
N LEU A 171 2.12 3.17 2.17
CA LEU A 171 1.98 1.82 1.61
C LEU A 171 2.80 1.61 0.33
N THR A 172 2.65 2.50 -0.66
CA THR A 172 3.35 2.39 -1.95
C THR A 172 4.85 2.39 -1.74
N GLY A 173 5.36 3.40 -1.02
CA GLY A 173 6.80 3.59 -0.84
C GLY A 173 7.46 2.47 -0.04
N LEU A 174 6.85 2.04 1.06
CA LEU A 174 7.38 0.94 1.86
C LEU A 174 7.37 -0.39 1.09
N THR A 175 6.33 -0.64 0.27
CA THR A 175 6.33 -1.81 -0.62
C THR A 175 7.47 -1.75 -1.63
N ILE A 176 7.69 -0.60 -2.26
CA ILE A 176 8.76 -0.40 -3.24
C ILE A 176 10.13 -0.56 -2.60
N CYS A 177 10.35 0.04 -1.41
CA CYS A 177 11.60 -0.09 -0.68
C CYS A 177 11.93 -1.56 -0.36
N LYS A 178 10.93 -2.38 0.00
CA LYS A 178 11.12 -3.80 0.32
C LYS A 178 11.24 -4.70 -0.93
N THR A 179 10.71 -4.30 -2.08
CA THR A 179 10.58 -5.23 -3.24
C THR A 179 11.32 -4.81 -4.50
N CYS A 180 11.64 -3.51 -4.67
CA CYS A 180 12.14 -2.97 -5.94
C CYS A 180 13.57 -2.41 -5.86
N GLN A 181 14.20 -2.35 -4.69
CA GLN A 181 15.57 -1.90 -4.48
C GLN A 181 15.89 -0.53 -5.14
N PRO A 182 15.13 0.55 -4.88
CA PRO A 182 15.50 1.88 -5.35
C PRO A 182 16.84 2.33 -4.73
N ALA A 183 17.58 3.21 -5.40
CA ALA A 183 18.78 3.81 -4.82
C ALA A 183 18.44 4.76 -3.67
N ARG A 184 17.35 5.52 -3.82
CA ARG A 184 16.83 6.43 -2.81
C ARG A 184 15.31 6.55 -2.95
N TYR A 185 14.59 6.63 -1.81
CA TYR A 185 13.16 6.88 -1.78
C TYR A 185 12.84 8.11 -0.95
N ILE A 186 12.12 9.08 -1.55
CA ILE A 186 11.72 10.32 -0.92
C ILE A 186 10.20 10.29 -0.78
N PHE A 187 9.75 10.08 0.45
CA PHE A 187 8.34 10.21 0.81
C PHE A 187 7.99 11.69 0.94
N SER A 188 6.82 12.13 0.52
CA SER A 188 6.39 13.50 0.78
C SER A 188 4.90 13.64 1.01
N ASP A 189 4.55 14.55 1.90
CA ASP A 189 3.19 15.04 2.16
C ASP A 189 3.30 16.51 2.63
N CYS A 190 2.16 17.19 2.83
CA CYS A 190 2.18 18.57 3.35
C CYS A 190 1.56 18.72 4.73
N HIS A 191 0.96 17.67 5.29
CA HIS A 191 0.23 17.74 6.56
C HIS A 191 1.08 17.16 7.69
N ASP A 192 1.35 17.96 8.75
CA ASP A 192 2.23 17.58 9.85
C ASP A 192 1.88 16.24 10.51
N SER A 193 0.58 15.97 10.76
CA SER A 193 0.15 14.70 11.34
C SER A 193 0.39 13.52 10.40
N VAL A 194 0.27 13.73 9.09
CA VAL A 194 0.56 12.70 8.08
C VAL A 194 2.06 12.41 8.04
N LEU A 195 2.89 13.45 8.00
CA LEU A 195 4.36 13.31 8.02
C LEU A 195 4.83 12.56 9.26
N LYS A 196 4.29 12.92 10.44
CA LYS A 196 4.60 12.22 11.69
C LYS A 196 4.17 10.74 11.66
N GLY A 197 2.94 10.45 11.22
CA GLY A 197 2.44 9.06 11.10
C GLY A 197 3.24 8.24 10.08
N LEU A 198 3.68 8.88 9.01
CA LEU A 198 4.53 8.28 7.98
C LEU A 198 5.92 7.91 8.55
N GLU A 199 6.56 8.79 9.32
CA GLU A 199 7.83 8.51 10.01
C GLU A 199 7.68 7.34 11.00
N GLU A 200 6.58 7.30 11.77
CA GLU A 200 6.25 6.17 12.65
C GLU A 200 6.11 4.86 11.86
N ASN A 201 5.44 4.88 10.71
CA ASN A 201 5.26 3.72 9.84
C ASN A 201 6.57 3.26 9.20
N ILE A 202 7.43 4.17 8.78
CA ILE A 202 8.78 3.83 8.31
C ILE A 202 9.54 3.11 9.43
N ALA A 203 9.54 3.65 10.65
CA ALA A 203 10.23 3.05 11.79
C ALA A 203 9.70 1.64 12.13
N ILE A 204 8.38 1.41 12.10
CA ILE A 204 7.76 0.09 12.32
C ILE A 204 8.30 -0.94 11.31
N ASN A 205 8.46 -0.56 10.05
CA ASN A 205 8.87 -1.47 8.98
C ASN A 205 10.39 -1.67 8.89
N VAL A 206 11.19 -0.76 9.44
CA VAL A 206 12.66 -0.92 9.59
C VAL A 206 13.00 -1.80 10.79
N ALA A 207 12.35 -1.58 11.95
CA ALA A 207 12.64 -2.31 13.17
C ALA A 207 12.27 -3.80 13.11
N GLY A 208 11.24 -4.16 12.30
CA GLY A 208 10.79 -5.55 12.15
C GLY A 208 11.84 -6.46 11.51
N ASP A 209 12.75 -5.92 10.73
CA ASP A 209 13.76 -6.67 10.00
C ASP A 209 14.95 -7.09 10.92
N HIS A 210 15.09 -6.50 12.12
CA HIS A 210 16.17 -6.79 13.07
C HIS A 210 15.83 -7.83 14.16
N GLU A 211 14.56 -8.07 14.48
CA GLU A 211 14.19 -9.00 15.55
C GLU A 211 14.23 -10.49 15.16
N GLN A 212 14.31 -10.84 13.88
CA GLN A 212 14.41 -12.25 13.44
C GLN A 212 15.84 -12.80 13.40
N SER A 213 16.85 -11.98 13.62
CA SER A 213 18.27 -12.38 13.65
C SER A 213 18.86 -12.31 15.06
N SER A 214 18.41 -13.18 15.96
CA SER A 214 19.00 -13.33 17.31
C SER A 214 20.13 -14.38 17.35
N VAL A 215 20.94 -14.47 16.31
CA VAL A 215 22.24 -15.18 16.35
C VAL A 215 23.25 -14.30 15.63
N ALA A 216 24.15 -13.68 16.39
CA ALA A 216 25.28 -12.99 15.82
C ALA A 216 26.19 -14.01 15.11
N PRO A 217 26.45 -13.91 13.83
CA PRO A 217 27.61 -14.54 13.22
C PRO A 217 28.71 -13.49 13.08
N GLU A 218 29.78 -13.68 13.85
CA GLU A 218 31.10 -13.22 13.44
C GLU A 218 31.47 -14.03 12.19
N ILE A 219 31.26 -13.50 11.02
CA ILE A 219 32.00 -13.78 9.76
C ILE A 219 31.42 -12.86 8.68
N ASP A 220 32.26 -11.92 8.22
CA ASP A 220 32.04 -11.14 7.00
C ASP A 220 31.93 -12.09 5.79
N THR A 221 30.72 -12.28 5.29
CA THR A 221 30.49 -12.80 3.94
C THR A 221 29.61 -11.82 3.17
N GLU A 222 30.09 -11.40 2.00
CA GLU A 222 29.55 -10.35 1.11
C GLU A 222 28.15 -10.65 0.51
N ASP A 223 27.37 -11.59 1.03
CA ASP A 223 26.13 -12.08 0.39
C ASP A 223 24.83 -11.85 1.18
N THR A 224 24.82 -10.96 2.19
CA THR A 224 23.56 -10.56 2.86
C THR A 224 23.03 -9.21 2.35
N LYS A 225 22.69 -9.13 1.05
CA LYS A 225 22.03 -7.95 0.43
C LYS A 225 20.51 -8.03 0.48
N GLY A 226 19.89 -8.66 1.48
CA GLY A 226 18.48 -9.04 1.47
C GLY A 226 17.48 -7.99 2.04
N ASP A 227 17.79 -7.26 3.12
CA ASP A 227 16.72 -6.66 3.95
C ASP A 227 16.97 -5.23 4.45
N ARG A 228 17.77 -4.43 3.77
CA ARG A 228 17.89 -3.01 4.14
C ARG A 228 16.90 -2.18 3.34
N ILE A 229 15.99 -1.45 4.02
CA ILE A 229 15.27 -0.35 3.39
C ILE A 229 16.33 0.63 2.82
N PRO A 230 16.23 1.02 1.53
CA PRO A 230 17.19 1.92 0.88
C PRO A 230 17.25 3.27 1.59
N ASP A 231 18.24 4.10 1.23
CA ASP A 231 18.30 5.49 1.68
C ASP A 231 16.93 6.16 1.48
N ASN A 232 16.33 6.65 2.57
CA ASN A 232 14.99 7.23 2.53
C ASN A 232 14.94 8.54 3.34
N SER A 233 14.06 9.42 2.91
CA SER A 233 13.79 10.67 3.60
C SER A 233 12.30 11.03 3.53
N VAL A 234 11.83 11.81 4.50
CA VAL A 234 10.48 12.39 4.52
C VAL A 234 10.62 13.89 4.30
N GLU A 235 9.88 14.41 3.32
CA GLU A 235 9.95 15.82 2.92
C GLU A 235 8.54 16.45 3.00
N CYS A 236 8.47 17.66 3.55
CA CYS A 236 7.25 18.47 3.51
C CYS A 236 7.18 19.19 2.17
N ILE A 237 6.22 18.82 1.31
CA ILE A 237 6.02 19.44 -0.01
C ILE A 237 4.55 19.89 -0.15
N ASP A 238 4.31 21.20 0.00
CA ASP A 238 3.02 21.79 -0.38
C ASP A 238 3.00 22.07 -1.89
N TRP A 239 2.05 21.50 -2.61
CA TRP A 239 1.91 21.66 -4.06
C TRP A 239 1.55 23.09 -4.47
N LYS A 240 1.11 23.94 -3.53
CA LYS A 240 0.79 25.34 -3.76
C LYS A 240 1.99 26.26 -3.56
N ASP A 241 2.92 25.84 -2.69
CA ASP A 241 4.06 26.65 -2.27
C ASP A 241 5.34 25.81 -2.29
N PHE A 242 6.10 25.90 -3.38
CA PHE A 242 7.38 25.21 -3.56
C PHE A 242 8.34 26.06 -4.37
N GLU A 243 9.63 25.97 -4.05
CA GLU A 243 10.70 26.62 -4.82
C GLU A 243 11.33 25.66 -5.83
N LYS A 244 11.67 26.20 -7.01
CA LYS A 244 12.29 25.40 -8.08
C LYS A 244 13.63 24.79 -7.66
N ASN A 245 14.40 25.52 -6.86
CA ASN A 245 15.72 25.05 -6.38
C ASN A 245 15.57 23.85 -5.43
N ASP A 246 14.53 23.83 -4.59
CA ASP A 246 14.26 22.73 -3.70
C ASP A 246 13.90 21.46 -4.47
N LEU A 247 13.12 21.57 -5.54
CA LEU A 247 12.79 20.45 -6.40
C LEU A 247 14.02 19.86 -7.12
N GLN A 248 14.98 20.72 -7.51
CA GLN A 248 16.21 20.25 -8.18
C GLN A 248 17.10 19.42 -7.25
N ARG A 249 17.19 19.77 -5.95
CA ARG A 249 17.98 19.00 -4.96
C ARG A 249 17.45 17.60 -4.71
N LEU A 250 16.16 17.35 -4.96
CA LEU A 250 15.56 16.01 -4.80
C LEU A 250 16.14 15.00 -5.79
N ASN A 251 16.56 15.47 -6.96
CA ASN A 251 17.21 14.69 -8.02
C ASN A 251 16.43 13.43 -8.42
N ALA A 252 15.09 13.49 -8.37
CA ALA A 252 14.23 12.36 -8.62
C ALA A 252 14.17 11.99 -10.11
N GLY A 253 14.44 10.73 -10.42
CA GLY A 253 14.30 10.17 -11.77
C GLY A 253 12.91 9.55 -12.01
N VAL A 254 12.22 9.16 -10.94
CA VAL A 254 10.86 8.66 -10.97
C VAL A 254 10.00 9.44 -9.99
N ILE A 255 8.82 9.86 -10.41
CA ILE A 255 7.82 10.51 -9.58
C ILE A 255 6.61 9.59 -9.46
N LEU A 256 6.16 9.32 -8.24
CA LEU A 256 4.97 8.51 -7.97
C LEU A 256 3.92 9.35 -7.26
N ALA A 257 2.64 9.03 -7.46
CA ALA A 257 1.56 9.53 -6.64
C ALA A 257 0.33 8.61 -6.72
N ALA A 258 -0.35 8.43 -5.59
CA ALA A 258 -1.54 7.60 -5.49
C ALA A 258 -2.70 8.36 -4.83
N ASP A 259 -3.86 8.35 -5.49
CA ASP A 259 -5.11 8.99 -5.03
C ASP A 259 -4.99 10.52 -4.75
N VAL A 260 -4.09 11.21 -5.45
CA VAL A 260 -3.86 12.66 -5.32
C VAL A 260 -4.82 13.52 -6.15
N VAL A 261 -5.64 12.91 -7.01
CA VAL A 261 -6.57 13.59 -7.93
C VAL A 261 -8.01 13.52 -7.37
N PHE A 262 -8.26 14.15 -6.24
CA PHE A 262 -9.58 14.12 -5.58
C PHE A 262 -10.23 15.50 -5.39
N ASP A 263 -9.45 16.56 -5.26
CA ASP A 263 -9.92 17.93 -5.07
C ASP A 263 -9.64 18.79 -6.31
N PRO A 264 -10.67 19.27 -7.02
CA PRO A 264 -10.48 20.12 -8.20
C PRO A 264 -9.65 21.38 -7.94
N ARG A 265 -9.63 21.90 -6.70
CA ARG A 265 -8.91 23.14 -6.34
C ARG A 265 -7.40 22.98 -6.34
N ILE A 266 -6.88 21.76 -6.20
CA ILE A 266 -5.43 21.49 -6.15
C ILE A 266 -4.88 20.95 -7.47
N ILE A 267 -5.73 20.57 -8.45
CA ILE A 267 -5.30 19.94 -9.71
C ILE A 267 -4.29 20.81 -10.46
N GLU A 268 -4.56 22.10 -10.60
CA GLU A 268 -3.67 23.00 -11.34
C GLU A 268 -2.30 23.13 -10.66
N HIS A 269 -2.27 23.15 -9.32
CA HIS A 269 -1.01 23.20 -8.55
C HIS A 269 -0.23 21.88 -8.70
N LEU A 270 -0.89 20.74 -8.59
CA LEU A 270 -0.29 19.41 -8.79
C LEU A 270 0.34 19.29 -10.19
N VAL A 271 -0.40 19.68 -11.24
CA VAL A 271 0.10 19.57 -12.61
C VAL A 271 1.26 20.53 -12.88
N ARG A 272 1.27 21.73 -12.29
CA ARG A 272 2.42 22.65 -12.37
C ARG A 272 3.65 22.05 -11.69
N LEU A 273 3.49 21.46 -10.50
CA LEU A 273 4.55 20.76 -9.78
C LEU A 273 5.09 19.59 -10.60
N LEU A 274 4.23 18.70 -11.09
CA LEU A 274 4.60 17.58 -11.95
C LEU A 274 5.41 18.03 -13.17
N ARG A 275 4.95 19.08 -13.85
CA ARG A 275 5.67 19.64 -15.02
C ARG A 275 7.07 20.15 -14.66
N LEU A 276 7.25 20.75 -13.49
CA LEU A 276 8.55 21.24 -13.06
C LEU A 276 9.48 20.06 -12.71
N LEU A 277 9.00 19.06 -11.97
CA LEU A 277 9.74 17.86 -11.66
C LEU A 277 10.18 17.09 -12.93
N LEU A 278 9.29 16.95 -13.90
CA LEU A 278 9.60 16.33 -15.20
C LEU A 278 10.61 17.14 -16.05
N ARG A 279 10.91 18.38 -15.69
CA ARG A 279 11.94 19.22 -16.33
C ARG A 279 13.29 19.19 -15.62
N CYS A 280 13.36 18.62 -14.43
CA CYS A 280 14.63 18.47 -13.71
C CYS A 280 15.55 17.50 -14.44
N GLN A 281 16.84 17.49 -14.08
CA GLN A 281 17.80 16.56 -14.67
C GLN A 281 17.56 15.11 -14.22
N GLY A 282 16.94 14.92 -13.05
CA GLY A 282 16.71 13.60 -12.47
C GLY A 282 18.01 12.97 -11.95
N ASP A 283 17.97 11.66 -11.74
CA ASP A 283 19.03 10.83 -11.13
C ASP A 283 20.19 10.45 -12.09
N GLY A 284 20.24 11.09 -13.24
CA GLY A 284 21.27 10.78 -14.27
C GLY A 284 20.95 9.58 -15.16
N GLN A 285 19.87 8.86 -14.88
CA GLN A 285 19.43 7.70 -15.67
C GLN A 285 18.35 8.05 -16.70
N GLY A 286 18.43 9.23 -17.28
CA GLY A 286 17.47 9.74 -18.25
C GLY A 286 16.59 10.86 -17.68
N ARG A 287 15.55 11.22 -18.43
CA ARG A 287 14.58 12.24 -17.94
C ARG A 287 13.62 11.63 -16.94
N PRO A 288 13.18 12.45 -15.96
CA PRO A 288 12.17 12.01 -15.01
C PRO A 288 10.88 11.58 -15.70
N THR A 289 10.28 10.52 -15.15
CA THR A 289 8.98 9.99 -15.57
C THR A 289 8.08 9.92 -14.35
N ALA A 290 6.79 10.26 -14.49
CA ALA A 290 5.86 10.13 -13.39
C ALA A 290 4.84 9.00 -13.64
N TYR A 291 4.43 8.30 -12.59
CA TYR A 291 3.34 7.32 -12.59
C TYR A 291 2.31 7.72 -11.54
N ILE A 292 1.10 8.02 -12.00
CA ILE A 292 0.02 8.54 -11.17
C ILE A 292 -1.14 7.55 -11.18
N ALA A 293 -1.41 6.94 -10.02
CA ALA A 293 -2.57 6.09 -9.83
C ALA A 293 -3.75 6.89 -9.25
N SER A 294 -4.91 6.78 -9.85
CA SER A 294 -6.10 7.53 -9.43
C SER A 294 -7.31 6.63 -9.34
N THR A 295 -7.97 6.61 -8.19
CA THR A 295 -9.32 6.02 -8.04
C THR A 295 -10.35 6.98 -8.62
N ILE A 296 -11.03 6.58 -9.68
CA ILE A 296 -11.99 7.43 -10.40
C ILE A 296 -13.33 7.37 -9.69
N ARG A 297 -13.52 8.23 -8.68
CA ARG A 297 -14.79 8.39 -7.94
C ARG A 297 -15.68 9.45 -8.59
N ASN A 298 -15.07 10.44 -9.26
CA ASN A 298 -15.76 11.52 -9.97
C ASN A 298 -15.10 11.75 -11.35
N GLU A 299 -15.82 11.40 -12.41
CA GLU A 299 -15.34 11.53 -13.78
C GLU A 299 -15.05 13.00 -14.19
N ALA A 300 -15.77 13.98 -13.61
CA ALA A 300 -15.52 15.39 -13.91
C ALA A 300 -14.18 15.85 -13.34
N THR A 301 -13.86 15.45 -12.10
CA THR A 301 -12.56 15.75 -11.46
C THR A 301 -11.42 15.10 -12.25
N TYR A 302 -11.57 13.82 -12.62
CA TYR A 302 -10.53 13.11 -13.38
C TYR A 302 -10.34 13.72 -14.78
N ARG A 303 -11.42 14.13 -15.45
CA ARG A 303 -11.36 14.84 -16.74
C ARG A 303 -10.66 16.19 -16.61
N ALA A 304 -10.93 16.95 -15.53
CA ALA A 304 -10.23 18.21 -15.27
C ALA A 304 -8.71 18.00 -15.11
N PHE A 305 -8.28 16.91 -14.47
CA PHE A 305 -6.88 16.54 -14.38
C PHE A 305 -6.26 16.29 -15.76
N LEU A 306 -6.91 15.48 -16.63
CA LEU A 306 -6.43 15.22 -17.98
C LEU A 306 -6.33 16.50 -18.81
N GLN A 307 -7.32 17.39 -18.70
CA GLN A 307 -7.31 18.70 -19.39
C GLN A 307 -6.17 19.60 -18.87
N ALA A 308 -5.88 19.58 -17.57
CA ALA A 308 -4.77 20.33 -17.02
C ALA A 308 -3.40 19.78 -17.51
N LEU A 309 -3.24 18.46 -17.61
CA LEU A 309 -2.04 17.85 -18.19
C LEU A 309 -1.82 18.28 -19.64
N ASP A 310 -2.89 18.23 -20.47
CA ASP A 310 -2.84 18.68 -21.88
C ASP A 310 -2.48 20.15 -21.99
N LYS A 311 -3.16 21.03 -21.23
CA LYS A 311 -2.88 22.47 -21.15
C LYS A 311 -1.41 22.77 -20.81
N HIS A 312 -0.80 21.96 -19.95
CA HIS A 312 0.60 22.09 -19.55
C HIS A 312 1.58 21.31 -20.45
N HIS A 313 1.11 20.73 -21.56
CA HIS A 313 1.90 19.94 -22.51
C HIS A 313 2.64 18.77 -21.84
N VAL A 314 1.99 18.10 -20.91
CA VAL A 314 2.44 16.84 -20.32
C VAL A 314 1.81 15.69 -21.08
N SER A 315 2.64 14.85 -21.70
CA SER A 315 2.18 13.63 -22.40
C SER A 315 1.74 12.58 -21.43
N THR A 316 0.73 11.79 -21.80
CA THR A 316 0.15 10.74 -20.94
C THR A 316 -0.02 9.44 -21.70
N GLU A 317 0.18 8.33 -21.00
CA GLU A 317 -0.10 6.97 -21.46
C GLU A 317 -0.80 6.19 -20.33
N LYS A 318 -1.81 5.39 -20.70
CA LYS A 318 -2.44 4.50 -19.73
C LYS A 318 -1.61 3.25 -19.58
N MET A 319 -1.26 2.93 -18.33
CA MET A 319 -0.58 1.70 -18.01
C MET A 319 -1.57 0.55 -17.86
N GLU A 320 -1.09 -0.66 -18.15
CA GLU A 320 -1.83 -1.89 -17.86
C GLU A 320 -2.01 -2.07 -16.36
N ILE A 321 -3.13 -2.64 -15.98
CA ILE A 321 -3.43 -2.99 -14.59
C ILE A 321 -2.65 -4.26 -14.22
N PRO A 322 -2.04 -4.33 -13.03
CA PRO A 322 -1.34 -5.51 -12.56
C PRO A 322 -2.16 -6.79 -12.70
N ALA A 323 -1.53 -7.84 -13.23
CA ALA A 323 -2.17 -9.14 -13.42
C ALA A 323 -2.34 -9.88 -12.07
N HIS A 324 -1.37 -9.74 -11.18
CA HIS A 324 -1.37 -10.39 -9.87
C HIS A 324 -2.02 -9.51 -8.81
N LYS A 325 -2.92 -10.11 -8.05
CA LYS A 325 -3.58 -9.48 -6.91
C LYS A 325 -2.89 -9.93 -5.63
N THR A 326 -1.79 -9.29 -5.28
CA THR A 326 -1.01 -9.64 -4.10
C THR A 326 -1.56 -8.97 -2.83
N LEU A 327 -1.95 -7.69 -2.95
CA LEU A 327 -2.41 -6.91 -1.81
C LEU A 327 -3.94 -6.95 -1.69
N HIS A 328 -4.42 -7.03 -0.46
CA HIS A 328 -5.86 -7.01 -0.17
C HIS A 328 -6.36 -5.60 0.13
N PHE A 329 -6.97 -4.94 -0.86
CA PHE A 329 -7.59 -3.61 -0.74
C PHE A 329 -8.91 -3.56 -1.51
N ASP A 330 -9.69 -2.48 -1.34
CA ASP A 330 -10.97 -2.33 -2.03
C ASP A 330 -10.81 -2.00 -3.52
N ARG A 331 -11.16 -2.96 -4.38
CA ARG A 331 -11.12 -2.85 -5.84
C ARG A 331 -12.48 -2.53 -6.47
N SER A 332 -13.46 -2.09 -5.68
CA SER A 332 -14.81 -1.83 -6.19
C SER A 332 -14.88 -0.61 -7.12
N CYS A 333 -13.97 0.34 -6.98
CA CYS A 333 -13.86 1.50 -7.84
C CYS A 333 -12.83 1.28 -8.94
N ARG A 334 -13.07 1.87 -10.11
CA ARG A 334 -12.10 1.89 -11.20
C ARG A 334 -10.88 2.71 -10.80
N ILE A 335 -9.69 2.10 -10.91
CA ILE A 335 -8.41 2.76 -10.72
C ILE A 335 -7.67 2.78 -12.05
N GLN A 336 -7.03 3.90 -12.38
CA GLN A 336 -6.22 4.06 -13.59
C GLN A 336 -4.82 4.53 -13.21
N ILE A 337 -3.80 3.89 -13.77
CA ILE A 337 -2.42 4.35 -13.70
C ILE A 337 -2.08 5.08 -15.00
N LEU A 338 -1.54 6.29 -14.89
CA LEU A 338 -1.01 7.05 -16.02
C LEU A 338 0.49 7.18 -15.89
N ARG A 339 1.21 6.92 -16.95
CA ARG A 339 2.59 7.35 -17.15
C ARG A 339 2.59 8.75 -17.75
N LEU A 340 3.43 9.64 -17.20
CA LEU A 340 3.54 11.04 -17.63
C LEU A 340 4.99 11.37 -17.99
N TRP A 341 5.19 12.15 -19.07
CA TRP A 341 6.50 12.66 -19.48
C TRP A 341 6.36 13.97 -20.27
N LEU A 342 7.48 14.66 -20.50
CA LEU A 342 7.51 15.82 -21.38
C LEU A 342 7.96 15.41 -22.78
N PRO A 343 7.23 15.83 -23.86
CA PRO A 343 7.60 15.51 -25.24
C PRO A 343 8.95 16.15 -25.63
N GLY A 344 9.61 15.59 -26.64
CA GLY A 344 10.86 16.11 -27.23
C GLY A 344 12.16 15.51 -26.71
N TRP A 345 12.10 14.37 -26.00
CA TRP A 345 13.25 13.55 -25.66
C TRP A 345 13.05 12.13 -26.20
N PRO A 346 14.02 11.54 -26.96
CA PRO A 346 13.91 10.17 -27.44
C PRO A 346 13.79 9.20 -26.26
N SER A 347 12.84 8.26 -26.35
CA SER A 347 12.73 7.16 -25.40
C SER A 347 14.01 6.33 -25.46
N SER A 348 14.53 5.93 -24.30
CA SER A 348 15.73 5.10 -24.16
C SER A 348 15.65 3.68 -24.80
N GLN A 349 14.58 3.38 -25.54
CA GLN A 349 14.41 2.11 -26.28
C GLN A 349 14.88 2.13 -27.74
N GLU A 350 15.29 3.28 -28.30
CA GLU A 350 15.73 3.35 -29.70
C GLU A 350 17.25 3.25 -29.92
N THR A 351 18.06 2.95 -28.91
CA THR A 351 19.52 2.93 -29.04
C THR A 351 20.13 1.52 -28.95
N VAL A 352 19.43 0.47 -29.34
CA VAL A 352 20.06 -0.84 -29.61
C VAL A 352 19.44 -1.46 -30.87
N CYS A 353 19.85 -0.96 -32.03
CA CYS A 353 19.97 -1.73 -33.28
C CYS A 353 20.55 -0.81 -34.35
N GLY A 354 21.86 -0.87 -34.53
CA GLY A 354 22.50 -0.18 -35.66
C GLY A 354 24.01 0.01 -35.48
N GLN A 355 24.74 -1.02 -35.50
CA GLN A 355 25.93 -1.34 -36.34
C GLN A 355 26.71 -2.49 -35.75
#